data_176c2bca9a47fe25f306fb374c202cbd
#
_entry.id   176c2bca9a47fe25f306fb374c202cbd
#
_cell.length_a   1.000
_cell.length_b   1.000
_cell.length_c   1.000
_cell.angle_alpha   90.00
_cell.angle_beta   90.00
_cell.angle_gamma   90.00
#
_symmetry.space_group_name_H-M   'P 1'
#
loop_
_entity.id
_entity.type
_entity.pdbx_description
1 polymer ?
#
loop_
_entity_poly.entity_id
_entity_poly.type
_entity_poly.pdbx_seq_one_letter_code
_entity_poly.pdbx_strand_id
1 'polypeptide(L)'
;MIDGHMHLEYGDLSKEYVLQFVESAVKNGMDEIQILDHTHRFKEFRPVYEGVRKASPYQEEWLNNKEMKFHSTLDEYCALIKEIKAMDLPIKVSFGLEVCYVPEYEETIREILKPYHFDFLVGAIHSIDGKLYDMKWSEEILWNKYPVDEIYKRYYECVFSLVKSDLFTQLAHPDTIKMFGHYPTYDLQPTYDELAELLNEHHMKAENNVGCYYRYHTSDIGLSDQLLQTFKKHHVQMITASDAHHPEDVGRNIADVWEKTMK
;
A
#
# COMPACT_ATOMS: atom_id res chain seq x y z
N MET A 1 -17.54 -1.36 10.17
CA MET A 1 -16.65 -0.77 9.14
C MET A 1 -15.38 -1.59 9.07
N ILE A 2 -14.65 -1.53 7.95
CA ILE A 2 -13.36 -2.19 7.79
C ILE A 2 -12.24 -1.15 7.60
N ASP A 3 -11.09 -1.39 8.25
CA ASP A 3 -9.85 -0.69 7.96
C ASP A 3 -8.85 -1.67 7.33
N GLY A 4 -8.65 -1.52 6.04
CA GLY A 4 -8.02 -2.51 5.16
C GLY A 4 -6.50 -2.37 4.98
N HIS A 5 -5.84 -1.47 5.76
CA HIS A 5 -4.41 -1.24 5.59
C HIS A 5 -3.79 -0.58 6.82
N MET A 6 -2.94 -1.32 7.55
CA MET A 6 -2.20 -0.79 8.68
C MET A 6 -0.90 -1.57 8.94
N HIS A 7 0.13 -0.85 9.37
CA HIS A 7 1.50 -1.33 9.47
C HIS A 7 1.97 -1.54 10.91
N LEU A 8 2.75 -2.60 11.12
CA LEU A 8 3.49 -2.83 12.36
C LEU A 8 4.91 -2.23 12.34
N GLU A 9 5.23 -1.43 11.33
CA GLU A 9 6.58 -0.96 10.97
C GLU A 9 7.35 -0.33 12.13
N TYR A 10 6.66 0.44 13.00
CA TYR A 10 7.31 1.19 14.08
C TYR A 10 7.32 0.47 15.44
N GLY A 11 6.92 -0.77 15.47
CA GLY A 11 6.97 -1.60 16.68
C GLY A 11 7.58 -2.96 16.46
N ASP A 12 7.76 -3.69 17.55
CA ASP A 12 8.22 -5.07 17.51
C ASP A 12 7.15 -5.98 16.88
N LEU A 13 7.58 -7.05 16.22
CA LEU A 13 6.69 -8.14 15.82
C LEU A 13 6.26 -8.91 17.07
N SER A 14 5.34 -8.33 17.84
CA SER A 14 4.87 -8.89 19.12
C SER A 14 3.35 -8.89 19.21
N LYS A 15 2.84 -9.84 19.97
CA LYS A 15 1.41 -9.93 20.27
C LYS A 15 0.90 -8.66 20.94
N GLU A 16 1.64 -8.14 21.89
CA GLU A 16 1.31 -6.94 22.66
C GLU A 16 1.13 -5.72 21.75
N TYR A 17 1.95 -5.60 20.72
CA TYR A 17 1.83 -4.49 19.75
C TYR A 17 0.62 -4.66 18.83
N VAL A 18 0.37 -5.87 18.32
CA VAL A 18 -0.84 -6.15 17.53
C VAL A 18 -2.12 -5.88 18.33
N LEU A 19 -2.16 -6.24 19.62
CA LEU A 19 -3.34 -6.00 20.44
C LEU A 19 -3.66 -4.51 20.63
N GLN A 20 -2.68 -3.61 20.58
CA GLN A 20 -2.93 -2.18 20.60
C GLN A 20 -3.71 -1.71 19.36
N PHE A 21 -3.42 -2.28 18.19
CA PHE A 21 -4.20 -2.02 16.95
C PHE A 21 -5.63 -2.53 17.08
N VAL A 22 -5.80 -3.74 17.63
CA VAL A 22 -7.13 -4.31 17.87
C VAL A 22 -7.95 -3.47 18.85
N GLU A 23 -7.36 -3.01 19.96
CA GLU A 23 -8.01 -2.14 20.94
C GLU A 23 -8.44 -0.81 20.31
N SER A 24 -7.56 -0.19 19.51
CA SER A 24 -7.88 1.04 18.79
C SER A 24 -8.99 0.84 17.76
N ALA A 25 -8.98 -0.28 17.05
CA ALA A 25 -10.01 -0.63 16.08
C ALA A 25 -11.38 -0.79 16.74
N VAL A 26 -11.46 -1.51 17.85
CA VAL A 26 -12.69 -1.66 18.64
C VAL A 26 -13.20 -0.30 19.12
N LYS A 27 -12.32 0.53 19.66
CA LYS A 27 -12.64 1.87 20.14
C LYS A 27 -13.20 2.77 19.03
N ASN A 28 -12.69 2.62 17.81
CA ASN A 28 -13.09 3.42 16.66
C ASN A 28 -14.21 2.76 15.82
N GLY A 29 -14.84 1.68 16.33
CA GLY A 29 -16.01 1.05 15.73
C GLY A 29 -15.72 0.27 14.44
N MET A 30 -14.52 -0.29 14.31
CA MET A 30 -14.18 -1.20 13.22
C MET A 30 -14.67 -2.62 13.56
N ASP A 31 -15.25 -3.30 12.58
CA ASP A 31 -15.67 -4.70 12.66
C ASP A 31 -14.58 -5.65 12.18
N GLU A 32 -13.70 -5.13 11.32
CA GLU A 32 -12.60 -5.87 10.71
C GLU A 32 -11.39 -4.93 10.48
N ILE A 33 -10.20 -5.48 10.68
CA ILE A 33 -8.92 -4.83 10.32
C ILE A 33 -8.04 -5.76 9.51
N GLN A 34 -7.25 -5.17 8.62
CA GLN A 34 -6.22 -5.85 7.85
C GLN A 34 -4.84 -5.33 8.24
N ILE A 35 -4.07 -6.17 8.94
CA ILE A 35 -2.70 -5.87 9.36
C ILE A 35 -1.73 -6.41 8.32
N LEU A 36 -0.80 -5.58 7.94
CA LEU A 36 0.26 -5.90 7.00
C LEU A 36 1.57 -5.23 7.42
N ASP A 37 2.62 -5.39 6.64
CA ASP A 37 3.82 -4.59 6.79
C ASP A 37 4.51 -4.41 5.44
N HIS A 38 5.32 -3.36 5.34
CA HIS A 38 6.13 -3.11 4.16
C HIS A 38 7.16 -4.20 3.93
N THR A 39 7.33 -4.64 2.69
CA THR A 39 8.32 -5.68 2.35
C THR A 39 9.76 -5.27 2.59
N HIS A 40 10.07 -3.98 2.67
CA HIS A 40 11.40 -3.53 3.06
C HIS A 40 11.78 -3.81 4.53
N ARG A 41 10.85 -4.27 5.38
CA ARG A 41 11.14 -4.79 6.70
C ARG A 41 11.86 -6.13 6.65
N PHE A 42 11.54 -6.97 5.65
CA PHE A 42 11.90 -8.38 5.61
C PHE A 42 13.17 -8.63 4.79
N LYS A 43 14.07 -9.44 5.35
CA LYS A 43 15.38 -9.79 4.76
C LYS A 43 15.25 -10.46 3.40
N GLU A 44 14.19 -11.27 3.21
CA GLU A 44 13.90 -12.00 1.99
C GLU A 44 13.67 -11.08 0.79
N PHE A 45 13.11 -9.89 1.02
CA PHE A 45 12.83 -8.91 -0.03
C PHE A 45 14.00 -7.99 -0.38
N ARG A 46 15.15 -8.09 0.30
CA ARG A 46 16.31 -7.26 -0.02
C ARG A 46 16.69 -7.25 -1.52
N PRO A 47 16.64 -8.38 -2.27
CA PRO A 47 16.96 -8.38 -3.70
C PRO A 47 16.04 -7.48 -4.53
N VAL A 48 14.76 -7.35 -4.18
CA VAL A 48 13.78 -6.52 -4.89
C VAL A 48 14.14 -5.04 -4.83
N TYR A 49 14.81 -4.60 -3.76
CA TYR A 49 15.19 -3.20 -3.55
C TYR A 49 16.58 -2.84 -4.10
N GLU A 50 17.29 -3.75 -4.76
CA GLU A 50 18.64 -3.46 -5.28
C GLU A 50 18.63 -2.43 -6.41
N GLY A 51 17.60 -2.43 -7.26
CA GLY A 51 17.41 -1.40 -8.29
C GLY A 51 17.15 -0.02 -7.67
N VAL A 52 16.28 0.02 -6.66
CA VAL A 52 15.97 1.22 -5.89
C VAL A 52 17.23 1.74 -5.19
N ARG A 53 17.98 0.88 -4.51
CA ARG A 53 19.22 1.24 -3.80
C ARG A 53 20.20 1.97 -4.69
N LYS A 54 20.43 1.45 -5.91
CA LYS A 54 21.44 1.96 -6.84
C LYS A 54 21.05 3.25 -7.55
N ALA A 55 19.76 3.64 -7.52
CA ALA A 55 19.28 4.76 -8.31
C ALA A 55 19.66 6.13 -7.72
N SER A 56 19.91 6.25 -6.42
CA SER A 56 20.41 7.48 -5.82
C SER A 56 21.04 7.26 -4.45
N PRO A 57 21.98 8.16 -4.03
CA PRO A 57 22.55 8.12 -2.68
C PRO A 57 21.50 8.25 -1.56
N TYR A 58 20.43 9.02 -1.77
CA TYR A 58 19.34 9.16 -0.80
C TYR A 58 18.64 7.82 -0.54
N GLN A 59 18.39 7.06 -1.60
CA GLN A 59 17.75 5.74 -1.50
C GLN A 59 18.67 4.70 -0.88
N GLU A 60 19.96 4.78 -1.18
CA GLU A 60 20.97 3.93 -0.55
C GLU A 60 21.04 4.19 0.96
N GLU A 61 21.09 5.47 1.39
CA GLU A 61 21.08 5.85 2.80
C GLU A 61 19.79 5.38 3.50
N TRP A 62 18.62 5.61 2.88
CA TRP A 62 17.32 5.17 3.41
C TRP A 62 17.24 3.65 3.60
N LEU A 63 17.72 2.86 2.63
CA LEU A 63 17.73 1.39 2.70
C LEU A 63 18.84 0.84 3.62
N ASN A 64 19.82 1.65 4.01
CA ASN A 64 20.87 1.27 4.97
C ASN A 64 20.46 1.47 6.43
N ASN A 65 19.26 1.99 6.70
CA ASN A 65 18.73 2.08 8.06
C ASN A 65 18.36 0.68 8.57
N LYS A 66 19.30 0.03 9.28
CA LYS A 66 19.16 -1.36 9.74
C LYS A 66 18.14 -1.55 10.86
N GLU A 67 17.73 -0.48 11.52
CA GLU A 67 16.68 -0.53 12.56
C GLU A 67 15.29 -0.64 11.94
N MET A 68 15.13 -0.12 10.70
CA MET A 68 13.85 -0.07 10.00
C MET A 68 13.78 -0.98 8.78
N LYS A 69 14.92 -1.34 8.18
CA LYS A 69 14.97 -2.03 6.88
C LYS A 69 15.68 -3.38 6.98
N PHE A 70 15.04 -4.41 6.45
CA PHE A 70 15.59 -5.77 6.35
C PHE A 70 16.09 -6.36 7.68
N HIS A 71 15.40 -6.04 8.78
CA HIS A 71 15.79 -6.50 10.12
C HIS A 71 15.02 -7.73 10.60
N SER A 72 13.81 -7.97 10.08
CA SER A 72 12.96 -9.12 10.40
C SER A 72 12.96 -10.16 9.26
N THR A 73 12.36 -11.33 9.51
CA THR A 73 12.13 -12.37 8.50
C THR A 73 10.64 -12.62 8.33
N LEU A 74 10.24 -13.17 7.19
CA LEU A 74 8.86 -13.60 6.95
C LEU A 74 8.44 -14.74 7.90
N ASP A 75 9.38 -15.60 8.30
CA ASP A 75 9.12 -16.67 9.27
C ASP A 75 8.75 -16.10 10.65
N GLU A 76 9.44 -15.06 11.13
CA GLU A 76 9.11 -14.36 12.38
C GLU A 76 7.70 -13.74 12.29
N TYR A 77 7.37 -13.13 11.17
CA TYR A 77 6.03 -12.55 10.95
C TYR A 77 4.95 -13.64 10.90
N CYS A 78 5.18 -14.74 10.19
CA CYS A 78 4.24 -15.85 10.12
C CYS A 78 4.04 -16.54 11.50
N ALA A 79 5.09 -16.58 12.33
CA ALA A 79 4.96 -17.08 13.70
C ALA A 79 4.04 -16.20 14.55
N LEU A 80 4.18 -14.88 14.45
CA LEU A 80 3.27 -13.91 15.10
C LEU A 80 1.83 -14.07 14.59
N ILE A 81 1.63 -14.16 13.28
CA ILE A 81 0.30 -14.36 12.68
C ILE A 81 -0.37 -15.61 13.26
N LYS A 82 0.37 -16.72 13.35
CA LYS A 82 -0.14 -17.97 13.91
C LYS A 82 -0.54 -17.82 15.39
N GLU A 83 0.26 -17.09 16.17
CA GLU A 83 -0.06 -16.82 17.59
C GLU A 83 -1.36 -16.01 17.71
N ILE A 84 -1.50 -14.93 16.95
CA ILE A 84 -2.68 -14.06 16.99
C ILE A 84 -3.94 -14.79 16.50
N LYS A 85 -3.84 -15.57 15.42
CA LYS A 85 -4.98 -16.35 14.89
C LYS A 85 -5.47 -17.44 15.84
N ALA A 86 -4.68 -17.84 16.84
CA ALA A 86 -5.10 -18.78 17.88
C ALA A 86 -5.90 -18.11 19.02
N MET A 87 -6.00 -16.78 19.01
CA MET A 87 -6.71 -16.01 20.04
C MET A 87 -8.18 -15.80 19.65
N ASP A 88 -9.04 -15.64 20.66
CA ASP A 88 -10.41 -15.15 20.49
C ASP A 88 -10.40 -13.61 20.57
N LEU A 89 -10.49 -12.97 19.41
CA LEU A 89 -10.43 -11.51 19.30
C LEU A 89 -11.83 -10.92 19.12
N PRO A 90 -12.09 -9.71 19.62
CA PRO A 90 -13.42 -9.07 19.57
C PRO A 90 -13.84 -8.63 18.16
N ILE A 91 -12.92 -8.58 17.22
CA ILE A 91 -13.13 -8.20 15.81
C ILE A 91 -12.38 -9.16 14.90
N LYS A 92 -12.73 -9.17 13.63
CA LYS A 92 -12.00 -9.93 12.61
C LYS A 92 -10.65 -9.26 12.32
N VAL A 93 -9.57 -10.05 12.38
CA VAL A 93 -8.21 -9.60 12.05
C VAL A 93 -7.67 -10.50 10.96
N SER A 94 -7.25 -9.90 9.86
CA SER A 94 -6.62 -10.57 8.72
C SER A 94 -5.18 -10.07 8.56
N PHE A 95 -4.29 -10.91 8.05
CA PHE A 95 -2.87 -10.59 7.90
C PHE A 95 -2.39 -10.75 6.47
N GLY A 96 -1.61 -9.76 6.03
CA GLY A 96 -1.05 -9.73 4.69
C GLY A 96 0.32 -9.04 4.64
N LEU A 97 0.70 -8.64 3.44
CA LEU A 97 1.88 -7.81 3.18
C LEU A 97 1.50 -6.69 2.22
N GLU A 98 2.10 -5.52 2.40
CA GLU A 98 2.18 -4.52 1.35
C GLU A 98 3.49 -4.72 0.59
N VAL A 99 3.35 -5.27 -0.61
CA VAL A 99 4.49 -5.57 -1.46
C VAL A 99 4.79 -4.37 -2.36
N CYS A 100 5.96 -3.77 -2.16
CA CYS A 100 6.50 -2.82 -3.12
C CYS A 100 6.77 -3.57 -4.44
N TYR A 101 5.86 -3.42 -5.39
CA TYR A 101 5.97 -4.07 -6.68
C TYR A 101 6.91 -3.29 -7.59
N VAL A 102 7.86 -3.99 -8.15
CA VAL A 102 8.82 -3.49 -9.13
C VAL A 102 8.77 -4.45 -10.32
N PRO A 103 8.30 -4.02 -11.51
CA PRO A 103 8.05 -4.92 -12.64
C PRO A 103 9.24 -5.82 -12.99
N GLU A 104 10.46 -5.28 -12.92
CA GLU A 104 11.70 -6.01 -13.24
C GLU A 104 12.01 -7.13 -12.23
N TYR A 105 11.37 -7.13 -11.06
CA TYR A 105 11.56 -8.13 -10.01
C TYR A 105 10.33 -9.00 -9.75
N GLU A 106 9.33 -8.97 -10.64
CA GLU A 106 8.08 -9.74 -10.47
C GLU A 106 8.34 -11.22 -10.16
N GLU A 107 9.20 -11.88 -10.93
CA GLU A 107 9.51 -13.30 -10.69
C GLU A 107 10.21 -13.52 -9.35
N THR A 108 11.10 -12.60 -8.97
CA THR A 108 11.74 -12.63 -7.64
C THR A 108 10.71 -12.51 -6.52
N ILE A 109 9.75 -11.58 -6.66
CA ILE A 109 8.65 -11.41 -5.70
C ILE A 109 7.82 -12.69 -5.61
N ARG A 110 7.46 -13.28 -6.76
CA ARG A 110 6.70 -14.53 -6.86
C ARG A 110 7.38 -15.67 -6.13
N GLU A 111 8.68 -15.88 -6.36
CA GLU A 111 9.44 -16.96 -5.70
C GLU A 111 9.61 -16.71 -4.19
N ILE A 112 9.76 -15.45 -3.74
CA ILE A 112 9.82 -15.12 -2.31
C ILE A 112 8.48 -15.43 -1.63
N LEU A 113 7.35 -15.08 -2.26
CA LEU A 113 6.02 -15.28 -1.67
C LEU A 113 5.54 -16.73 -1.69
N LYS A 114 6.03 -17.54 -2.61
CA LYS A 114 5.57 -18.91 -2.87
C LYS A 114 5.47 -19.84 -1.65
N PRO A 115 6.40 -19.83 -0.68
CA PRO A 115 6.30 -20.69 0.51
C PRO A 115 5.35 -20.16 1.58
N TYR A 116 4.83 -18.93 1.46
CA TYR A 116 4.04 -18.25 2.48
C TYR A 116 2.57 -18.16 2.09
N HIS A 117 1.69 -18.22 3.10
CA HIS A 117 0.24 -18.11 2.90
C HIS A 117 -0.32 -16.97 3.78
N PHE A 118 -0.68 -15.89 3.13
CA PHE A 118 -1.33 -14.73 3.76
C PHE A 118 -2.83 -14.73 3.45
N ASP A 119 -3.62 -14.04 4.28
CA ASP A 119 -5.07 -13.89 4.06
C ASP A 119 -5.35 -13.01 2.83
N PHE A 120 -4.45 -12.06 2.57
CA PHE A 120 -4.48 -11.14 1.42
C PHE A 120 -3.06 -10.68 1.09
N LEU A 121 -2.86 -10.18 -0.11
CA LEU A 121 -1.64 -9.50 -0.52
C LEU A 121 -2.02 -8.16 -1.18
N VAL A 122 -1.40 -7.10 -0.71
CA VAL A 122 -1.54 -5.75 -1.26
C VAL A 122 -0.34 -5.45 -2.14
N GLY A 123 -0.59 -5.05 -3.37
CA GLY A 123 0.45 -4.55 -4.26
C GLY A 123 0.48 -3.01 -4.23
N ALA A 124 1.66 -2.44 -4.11
CA ALA A 124 1.87 -0.99 -4.09
C ALA A 124 2.98 -0.58 -5.06
N ILE A 125 2.80 0.55 -5.72
CA ILE A 125 3.86 1.20 -6.49
C ILE A 125 4.43 2.33 -5.65
N HIS A 126 5.69 2.22 -5.24
CA HIS A 126 6.44 3.27 -4.52
C HIS A 126 7.60 3.83 -5.35
N SER A 127 7.99 3.15 -6.42
CA SER A 127 9.08 3.59 -7.28
C SER A 127 8.72 3.55 -8.76
N ILE A 128 9.27 4.48 -9.52
CA ILE A 128 9.16 4.61 -10.96
C ILE A 128 10.58 4.53 -11.53
N ASP A 129 10.86 3.50 -12.33
CA ASP A 129 12.21 3.24 -12.88
C ASP A 129 13.30 3.27 -11.78
N GLY A 130 12.99 2.61 -10.64
CA GLY A 130 13.88 2.52 -9.48
C GLY A 130 13.97 3.77 -8.62
N LYS A 131 13.24 4.84 -8.93
CA LYS A 131 13.22 6.08 -8.14
C LYS A 131 11.95 6.18 -7.31
N LEU A 132 12.08 6.26 -5.99
CA LEU A 132 10.95 6.50 -5.09
C LEU A 132 10.36 7.88 -5.40
N TYR A 133 9.02 7.95 -5.46
CA TYR A 133 8.30 9.19 -5.78
C TYR A 133 7.66 9.86 -4.55
N ASP A 134 7.59 9.15 -3.44
CA ASP A 134 6.81 9.42 -2.23
C ASP A 134 7.64 9.95 -1.05
N MET A 135 8.90 10.29 -1.28
CA MET A 135 9.81 10.83 -0.28
C MET A 135 10.08 12.33 -0.54
N LYS A 136 10.36 13.12 0.52
CA LYS A 136 10.66 14.56 0.35
C LYS A 136 11.80 14.85 -0.62
N TRP A 137 12.84 14.00 -0.62
CA TRP A 137 13.96 14.12 -1.55
C TRP A 137 13.65 13.60 -2.97
N SER A 138 12.46 13.03 -3.20
CA SER A 138 12.00 12.64 -4.56
C SER A 138 11.88 13.84 -5.50
N GLU A 139 11.69 15.05 -4.95
CA GLU A 139 11.77 16.30 -5.72
C GLU A 139 13.09 16.41 -6.48
N GLU A 140 14.21 16.05 -5.85
CA GLU A 140 15.54 16.18 -6.44
C GLU A 140 15.89 15.07 -7.43
N ILE A 141 15.38 13.85 -7.22
CA ILE A 141 15.77 12.69 -8.02
C ILE A 141 14.78 12.34 -9.13
N LEU A 142 13.53 12.78 -9.01
CA LEU A 142 12.44 12.45 -9.94
C LEU A 142 11.70 13.70 -10.41
N TRP A 143 10.96 14.39 -9.55
CA TRP A 143 9.99 15.42 -9.92
C TRP A 143 10.62 16.61 -10.65
N ASN A 144 11.80 17.06 -10.25
CA ASN A 144 12.55 18.15 -10.91
C ASN A 144 13.43 17.67 -12.07
N LYS A 145 13.42 16.37 -12.40
CA LYS A 145 14.26 15.81 -13.48
C LYS A 145 13.48 15.40 -14.72
N TYR A 146 12.22 15.05 -14.55
CA TYR A 146 11.40 14.49 -15.60
C TYR A 146 10.08 15.27 -15.72
N PRO A 147 9.47 15.37 -16.89
CA PRO A 147 8.14 15.94 -17.04
C PRO A 147 7.10 15.17 -16.23
N VAL A 148 6.23 15.88 -15.52
CA VAL A 148 5.17 15.29 -14.70
C VAL A 148 4.30 14.34 -15.52
N ASP A 149 3.96 14.69 -16.75
CA ASP A 149 3.16 13.84 -17.64
C ASP A 149 3.81 12.48 -17.92
N GLU A 150 5.15 12.44 -18.07
CA GLU A 150 5.90 11.20 -18.27
C GLU A 150 5.94 10.36 -16.98
N ILE A 151 6.13 11.02 -15.83
CA ILE A 151 6.10 10.35 -14.51
C ILE A 151 4.75 9.67 -14.30
N TYR A 152 3.63 10.36 -14.56
CA TYR A 152 2.30 9.79 -14.40
C TYR A 152 2.02 8.64 -15.37
N LYS A 153 2.38 8.75 -16.63
CA LYS A 153 2.25 7.65 -17.60
C LYS A 153 3.00 6.42 -17.13
N ARG A 154 4.25 6.62 -16.72
CA ARG A 154 5.10 5.51 -16.25
C ARG A 154 4.59 4.90 -14.96
N TYR A 155 4.06 5.71 -14.04
CA TYR A 155 3.40 5.22 -12.82
C TYR A 155 2.24 4.28 -13.15
N TYR A 156 1.32 4.70 -14.01
CA TYR A 156 0.17 3.86 -14.38
C TYR A 156 0.55 2.64 -15.21
N GLU A 157 1.60 2.69 -16.02
CA GLU A 157 2.18 1.49 -16.64
C GLU A 157 2.63 0.47 -15.59
N CYS A 158 3.28 0.91 -14.51
CA CYS A 158 3.66 0.04 -13.39
C CYS A 158 2.42 -0.49 -12.65
N VAL A 159 1.40 0.35 -12.42
CA VAL A 159 0.13 -0.08 -11.81
C VAL A 159 -0.56 -1.14 -12.67
N PHE A 160 -0.63 -0.95 -13.98
CA PHE A 160 -1.23 -1.95 -14.89
C PHE A 160 -0.43 -3.27 -14.89
N SER A 161 0.91 -3.19 -14.87
CA SER A 161 1.76 -4.38 -14.74
C SER A 161 1.51 -5.10 -13.43
N LEU A 162 1.38 -4.38 -12.32
CA LEU A 162 1.04 -4.93 -11.00
C LEU A 162 -0.29 -5.69 -11.04
N VAL A 163 -1.34 -5.09 -11.60
CA VAL A 163 -2.66 -5.74 -11.68
C VAL A 163 -2.58 -7.01 -12.54
N LYS A 164 -1.92 -6.94 -13.69
CA LYS A 164 -1.74 -8.06 -14.64
C LYS A 164 -0.84 -9.18 -14.12
N SER A 165 -0.10 -8.96 -13.03
CA SER A 165 0.78 -9.99 -12.44
C SER A 165 0.03 -11.14 -11.77
N ASP A 166 -1.25 -10.95 -11.41
CA ASP A 166 -2.07 -11.90 -10.64
C ASP A 166 -1.45 -12.31 -9.29
N LEU A 167 -0.53 -11.50 -8.75
CA LEU A 167 0.12 -11.76 -7.46
C LEU A 167 -0.70 -11.26 -6.27
N PHE A 168 -1.57 -10.28 -6.49
CA PHE A 168 -2.17 -9.48 -5.43
C PHE A 168 -3.70 -9.59 -5.44
N THR A 169 -4.27 -9.44 -4.26
CA THR A 169 -5.74 -9.40 -4.07
C THR A 169 -6.28 -7.97 -3.93
N GLN A 170 -5.37 -7.02 -3.71
CA GLN A 170 -5.71 -5.62 -3.39
C GLN A 170 -4.64 -4.68 -3.95
N LEU A 171 -5.08 -3.58 -4.57
CA LEU A 171 -4.23 -2.48 -5.03
C LEU A 171 -4.20 -1.39 -3.97
N ALA A 172 -3.01 -1.09 -3.45
CA ALA A 172 -2.80 -0.01 -2.51
C ALA A 172 -2.98 1.36 -3.17
N HIS A 173 -3.64 2.27 -2.49
CA HIS A 173 -3.65 3.72 -2.75
C HIS A 173 -3.33 4.15 -4.21
N PRO A 174 -4.17 3.77 -5.20
CA PRO A 174 -3.83 3.83 -6.64
C PRO A 174 -3.56 5.22 -7.23
N ASP A 175 -3.82 6.29 -6.47
CA ASP A 175 -3.53 7.65 -6.89
C ASP A 175 -2.61 8.43 -5.91
N THR A 176 -1.85 7.71 -5.08
CA THR A 176 -0.89 8.30 -4.12
C THR A 176 0.18 9.17 -4.82
N ILE A 177 0.43 8.96 -6.09
CA ILE A 177 1.34 9.79 -6.90
C ILE A 177 1.03 11.30 -6.81
N LYS A 178 -0.20 11.68 -6.50
CA LYS A 178 -0.64 13.08 -6.32
C LYS A 178 -0.16 13.74 -5.00
N MET A 179 0.44 12.97 -4.08
CA MET A 179 0.66 13.36 -2.69
C MET A 179 1.44 14.66 -2.48
N PHE A 180 2.33 15.02 -3.39
CA PHE A 180 3.09 16.29 -3.34
C PHE A 180 2.49 17.41 -4.21
N GLY A 181 1.28 17.22 -4.75
CA GLY A 181 0.59 18.23 -5.52
C GLY A 181 1.07 18.38 -6.97
N HIS A 182 1.83 17.41 -7.48
CA HIS A 182 2.17 17.32 -8.90
C HIS A 182 1.02 16.66 -9.65
N TYR A 183 0.52 17.31 -10.69
CA TYR A 183 -0.58 16.81 -11.52
C TYR A 183 -0.20 16.86 -12.99
N PRO A 184 -0.63 15.88 -13.81
CA PRO A 184 -0.36 15.87 -15.23
C PRO A 184 -1.23 16.92 -15.95
N THR A 185 -0.81 17.31 -17.16
CA THR A 185 -1.54 18.28 -18.00
C THR A 185 -2.57 17.60 -18.91
N TYR A 186 -2.58 16.28 -19.02
CA TYR A 186 -3.51 15.50 -19.82
C TYR A 186 -4.66 14.93 -18.99
N ASP A 187 -5.75 14.54 -19.65
CA ASP A 187 -6.90 13.92 -19.01
C ASP A 187 -6.59 12.48 -18.57
N LEU A 188 -6.75 12.21 -17.27
CA LEU A 188 -6.56 10.88 -16.69
C LEU A 188 -7.77 9.94 -16.86
N GLN A 189 -8.91 10.42 -17.37
CA GLN A 189 -10.11 9.60 -17.49
C GLN A 189 -9.88 8.29 -18.28
N PRO A 190 -9.21 8.29 -19.44
CA PRO A 190 -8.93 7.03 -20.15
C PRO A 190 -8.08 6.05 -19.33
N THR A 191 -7.09 6.56 -18.58
CA THR A 191 -6.23 5.75 -17.69
C THR A 191 -7.03 5.14 -16.54
N TYR A 192 -7.95 5.89 -15.98
CA TYR A 192 -8.81 5.43 -14.88
C TYR A 192 -9.85 4.40 -15.35
N ASP A 193 -10.44 4.60 -16.54
CA ASP A 193 -11.35 3.63 -17.13
C ASP A 193 -10.61 2.28 -17.41
N GLU A 194 -9.39 2.33 -17.99
CA GLU A 194 -8.55 1.13 -18.20
C GLU A 194 -8.20 0.45 -16.87
N LEU A 195 -7.80 1.20 -15.85
CA LEU A 195 -7.49 0.64 -14.52
C LEU A 195 -8.70 -0.06 -13.93
N ALA A 196 -9.89 0.54 -14.02
CA ALA A 196 -11.11 -0.05 -13.49
C ALA A 196 -11.48 -1.36 -14.20
N GLU A 197 -11.31 -1.43 -15.53
CA GLU A 197 -11.52 -2.64 -16.33
C GLU A 197 -10.55 -3.74 -15.91
N LEU A 198 -9.26 -3.44 -15.79
CA LEU A 198 -8.22 -4.39 -15.35
C LEU A 198 -8.48 -4.92 -13.94
N LEU A 199 -8.85 -4.05 -12.98
CA LEU A 199 -9.16 -4.48 -11.61
C LEU A 199 -10.31 -5.48 -11.58
N ASN A 200 -11.35 -5.28 -12.40
CA ASN A 200 -12.46 -6.21 -12.52
C ASN A 200 -12.05 -7.52 -13.21
N GLU A 201 -11.27 -7.45 -14.29
CA GLU A 201 -10.77 -8.63 -15.02
C GLU A 201 -9.93 -9.53 -14.11
N HIS A 202 -9.05 -8.93 -13.29
CA HIS A 202 -8.16 -9.63 -12.38
C HIS A 202 -8.74 -9.83 -10.96
N HIS A 203 -10.03 -9.50 -10.74
CA HIS A 203 -10.73 -9.65 -9.45
C HIS A 203 -9.99 -9.00 -8.27
N MET A 204 -9.29 -7.92 -8.51
CA MET A 204 -8.51 -7.19 -7.53
C MET A 204 -9.34 -6.05 -6.93
N LYS A 205 -9.30 -5.90 -5.60
CA LYS A 205 -9.90 -4.75 -4.91
C LYS A 205 -8.99 -3.53 -5.01
N ALA A 206 -9.57 -2.33 -4.98
CA ALA A 206 -8.82 -1.09 -4.83
C ALA A 206 -9.05 -0.44 -3.46
N GLU A 207 -8.03 0.18 -2.92
CA GLU A 207 -8.16 0.95 -1.69
C GLU A 207 -8.71 2.35 -1.95
N ASN A 208 -9.71 2.74 -1.15
CA ASN A 208 -9.95 4.15 -0.86
C ASN A 208 -9.17 4.51 0.41
N ASN A 209 -7.91 4.89 0.22
CA ASN A 209 -6.91 5.06 1.26
C ASN A 209 -6.82 6.53 1.68
N VAL A 210 -7.00 6.80 2.97
CA VAL A 210 -7.02 8.16 3.52
C VAL A 210 -5.67 8.61 4.11
N GLY A 211 -4.63 7.78 4.05
CA GLY A 211 -3.33 8.06 4.64
C GLY A 211 -2.69 9.37 4.18
N CYS A 212 -2.76 9.67 2.88
CA CYS A 212 -2.24 10.92 2.35
C CYS A 212 -2.96 12.15 2.90
N TYR A 213 -4.26 12.07 3.13
CA TYR A 213 -5.04 13.19 3.64
C TYR A 213 -4.55 13.68 5.01
N TYR A 214 -4.40 12.79 5.97
CA TYR A 214 -4.02 13.22 7.30
C TYR A 214 -2.50 13.35 7.52
N ARG A 215 -1.67 12.63 6.73
CA ARG A 215 -0.20 12.71 6.85
C ARG A 215 0.42 13.83 6.01
N TYR A 216 -0.11 14.08 4.82
CA TYR A 216 0.46 15.03 3.85
C TYR A 216 -0.46 16.19 3.52
N HIS A 217 -1.66 16.25 4.15
CA HIS A 217 -2.63 17.33 3.99
C HIS A 217 -3.08 17.53 2.53
N THR A 218 -3.26 16.42 1.80
CA THR A 218 -3.85 16.46 0.46
C THR A 218 -5.29 16.97 0.51
N SER A 219 -5.79 17.56 -0.59
CA SER A 219 -7.16 18.08 -0.65
C SER A 219 -8.22 16.98 -0.61
N ASP A 220 -7.90 15.82 -1.20
CA ASP A 220 -8.82 14.70 -1.29
C ASP A 220 -8.73 13.82 -0.04
N ILE A 221 -9.88 13.54 0.54
CA ILE A 221 -9.98 12.51 1.56
C ILE A 221 -10.13 11.13 0.89
N GLY A 222 -9.01 10.45 0.71
CA GLY A 222 -8.93 9.20 -0.03
C GLY A 222 -8.66 9.41 -1.53
N LEU A 223 -9.30 8.61 -2.37
CA LEU A 223 -9.20 8.73 -3.82
C LEU A 223 -9.67 10.10 -4.31
N SER A 224 -9.07 10.58 -5.40
CA SER A 224 -9.59 11.73 -6.12
C SER A 224 -11.04 11.48 -6.56
N ASP A 225 -11.86 12.54 -6.59
CA ASP A 225 -13.27 12.40 -6.97
C ASP A 225 -13.42 11.74 -8.36
N GLN A 226 -12.55 12.09 -9.32
CA GLN A 226 -12.58 11.51 -10.66
C GLN A 226 -12.33 9.99 -10.62
N LEU A 227 -11.32 9.53 -9.90
CA LEU A 227 -11.01 8.10 -9.79
C LEU A 227 -12.09 7.34 -9.01
N LEU A 228 -12.58 7.90 -7.91
CA LEU A 228 -13.66 7.31 -7.13
C LEU A 228 -14.94 7.13 -7.95
N GLN A 229 -15.35 8.15 -8.72
CA GLN A 229 -16.53 8.06 -9.59
C GLN A 229 -16.32 7.04 -10.72
N THR A 230 -15.10 6.96 -11.27
CA THR A 230 -14.76 5.95 -12.27
C THR A 230 -14.88 4.54 -11.70
N PHE A 231 -14.32 4.28 -10.52
CA PHE A 231 -14.42 2.97 -9.87
C PHE A 231 -15.87 2.58 -9.58
N LYS A 232 -16.70 3.53 -9.14
CA LYS A 232 -18.13 3.29 -8.94
C LYS A 232 -18.84 2.97 -10.24
N LYS A 233 -18.62 3.77 -11.29
CA LYS A 233 -19.22 3.56 -12.63
C LYS A 233 -18.91 2.17 -13.17
N HIS A 234 -17.68 1.68 -12.95
CA HIS A 234 -17.24 0.36 -13.39
C HIS A 234 -17.48 -0.75 -12.37
N HIS A 235 -18.12 -0.46 -11.22
CA HIS A 235 -18.40 -1.41 -10.14
C HIS A 235 -17.14 -2.11 -9.58
N VAL A 236 -16.02 -1.41 -9.52
CA VAL A 236 -14.79 -1.91 -8.91
C VAL A 236 -15.05 -2.20 -7.42
N GLN A 237 -14.65 -3.35 -6.95
CA GLN A 237 -14.67 -3.65 -5.52
C GLN A 237 -13.65 -2.77 -4.79
N MET A 238 -14.12 -2.02 -3.79
CA MET A 238 -13.26 -1.14 -3.01
C MET A 238 -13.23 -1.56 -1.54
N ILE A 239 -12.16 -1.16 -0.86
CA ILE A 239 -12.00 -1.28 0.59
C ILE A 239 -11.51 0.06 1.14
N THR A 240 -11.99 0.44 2.32
CA THR A 240 -11.47 1.62 3.03
C THR A 240 -10.17 1.28 3.75
N ALA A 241 -9.22 2.19 3.77
CA ALA A 241 -7.90 2.00 4.36
C ALA A 241 -7.40 3.29 5.03
N SER A 242 -6.99 3.20 6.31
CA SER A 242 -6.37 4.33 7.00
C SER A 242 -4.89 4.49 6.67
N ASP A 243 -4.23 3.39 6.35
CA ASP A 243 -2.78 3.33 6.19
C ASP A 243 -2.07 3.74 7.50
N ALA A 244 -2.63 3.25 8.61
CA ALA A 244 -2.14 3.55 9.95
C ALA A 244 -0.77 2.92 10.19
N HIS A 245 0.18 3.72 10.67
CA HIS A 245 1.51 3.26 11.06
C HIS A 245 1.68 3.22 12.59
N HIS A 246 0.69 3.71 13.32
CA HIS A 246 0.63 3.68 14.77
C HIS A 246 -0.77 3.25 15.23
N PRO A 247 -0.91 2.60 16.39
CA PRO A 247 -2.21 2.17 16.91
C PRO A 247 -3.25 3.30 17.03
N GLU A 248 -2.82 4.51 17.36
CA GLU A 248 -3.69 5.69 17.48
C GLU A 248 -4.30 6.19 16.16
N ASP A 249 -3.74 5.79 15.02
CA ASP A 249 -4.24 6.16 13.70
C ASP A 249 -5.23 5.13 13.11
N VAL A 250 -5.41 3.99 13.75
CA VAL A 250 -6.35 2.94 13.29
C VAL A 250 -7.77 3.47 13.21
N GLY A 251 -8.41 3.28 12.06
CA GLY A 251 -9.77 3.76 11.81
C GLY A 251 -9.87 5.27 11.54
N ARG A 252 -8.74 5.98 11.51
CA ARG A 252 -8.72 7.43 11.29
C ARG A 252 -9.33 7.78 9.93
N ASN A 253 -10.31 8.68 9.95
CA ASN A 253 -11.07 9.11 8.78
C ASN A 253 -11.80 8.00 7.99
N ILE A 254 -11.84 6.76 8.47
CA ILE A 254 -12.57 5.68 7.79
C ILE A 254 -14.06 5.99 7.70
N ALA A 255 -14.67 6.49 8.78
CA ALA A 255 -16.10 6.85 8.77
C ALA A 255 -16.44 7.91 7.70
N ASP A 256 -15.52 8.84 7.43
CA ASP A 256 -15.73 9.93 6.47
C ASP A 256 -15.82 9.42 5.01
N VAL A 257 -15.13 8.34 4.70
CA VAL A 257 -15.08 7.76 3.34
C VAL A 257 -15.93 6.50 3.19
N TRP A 258 -16.31 5.84 4.29
CA TRP A 258 -17.01 4.56 4.28
C TRP A 258 -18.28 4.59 3.42
N GLU A 259 -19.16 5.56 3.66
CA GLU A 259 -20.39 5.64 2.87
C GLU A 259 -20.13 5.92 1.39
N LYS A 260 -19.14 6.76 1.09
CA LYS A 260 -18.76 7.07 -0.28
C LYS A 260 -18.12 5.87 -0.99
N THR A 261 -17.44 5.00 -0.26
CA THR A 261 -16.76 3.82 -0.82
C THR A 261 -17.73 2.68 -1.06
N MET A 262 -18.68 2.45 -0.13
CA MET A 262 -19.52 1.26 -0.11
C MET A 262 -20.88 1.46 -0.83
N LYS A 263 -21.27 2.69 -1.15
CA LYS A 263 -22.49 3.05 -1.90
C LYS A 263 -22.16 3.55 -3.31
#